data_93fd4ea1cbb9b321ff03399a23fb9215
#
_entry.id   93fd4ea1cbb9b321ff03399a23fb9215
#
_cell.length_a   1.000
_cell.length_b   1.000
_cell.length_c   1.000
_cell.angle_alpha   90.00
_cell.angle_beta   90.00
_cell.angle_gamma   90.00
#
_symmetry.space_group_name_H-M   'P 1'
#
loop_
_entity.id
_entity.type
_entity.pdbx_description
1 polymer ?
#
loop_
_entity_poly.entity_id
_entity_poly.type
_entity_poly.pdbx_seq_one_letter_code
_entity_poly.pdbx_strand_id
1 'polypeptide(L)'
;KAGKDIWCEKPMTRTIGESRRVVEAVKRNNRIFRLNTWFRFKDTFYGLGTTVEPLKKLVDSGMLGWPLKVTISGATGFAWKFYWVGKENLRPQSVPAELNYDMWLGPAPYKPYNEHRVHQTFRGYWDYDGGGLTDMGQHYMDPVQYLLGKDRTSPVKVEVDAPEQHPDAVGIWRKIVYTYDDGCQIVLEGEGFESKDDTPYIEGPLGKVYKGFRCTIPDVMEKLAELPDPEPQNTDFLECVRTRRRFALDEEIGHRSCTL
;
A
#
# COMPACT_ATOMS: atom_id res chain seq x y z
N LYS A 1 -24.48 -9.15 -1.83
CA LYS A 1 -25.89 -9.50 -2.17
C LYS A 1 -26.14 -11.01 -2.14
N ALA A 2 -25.21 -11.84 -2.60
CA ALA A 2 -25.35 -13.30 -2.59
C ALA A 2 -25.09 -13.95 -1.21
N GLY A 3 -24.92 -13.19 -0.15
CA GLY A 3 -24.68 -13.70 1.20
C GLY A 3 -23.29 -14.27 1.45
N LYS A 4 -22.34 -14.09 0.55
CA LYS A 4 -20.97 -14.60 0.68
C LYS A 4 -20.08 -13.62 1.40
N ASP A 5 -19.16 -14.14 2.22
CA ASP A 5 -18.02 -13.40 2.75
C ASP A 5 -16.93 -13.33 1.66
N ILE A 6 -16.01 -12.36 1.78
CA ILE A 6 -15.18 -11.93 0.64
C ILE A 6 -13.70 -11.96 1.02
N TRP A 7 -12.92 -12.68 0.23
CA TRP A 7 -11.47 -12.56 0.18
C TRP A 7 -11.08 -11.87 -1.13
N CYS A 8 -10.57 -10.65 -1.04
CA CYS A 8 -10.24 -9.82 -2.19
C CYS A 8 -8.73 -9.63 -2.29
N GLU A 9 -8.19 -9.74 -3.50
CA GLU A 9 -6.81 -9.33 -3.76
C GLU A 9 -6.68 -7.81 -3.80
N LYS A 10 -5.47 -7.30 -3.54
CA LYS A 10 -5.12 -5.90 -3.73
C LYS A 10 -4.87 -5.59 -5.22
N PRO A 11 -5.09 -4.38 -5.67
CA PRO A 11 -5.87 -3.33 -5.02
C PRO A 11 -7.35 -3.71 -4.94
N MET A 12 -8.03 -3.23 -3.90
CA MET A 12 -9.44 -3.52 -3.67
C MET A 12 -10.34 -3.14 -4.85
N THR A 13 -10.04 -2.04 -5.49
CA THR A 13 -10.71 -1.50 -6.68
C THR A 13 -9.78 -0.56 -7.42
N ARG A 14 -10.18 -0.15 -8.63
CA ARG A 14 -9.41 0.78 -9.44
C ARG A 14 -9.60 2.24 -9.03
N THR A 15 -10.74 2.61 -8.48
CA THR A 15 -11.05 3.99 -8.11
C THR A 15 -11.49 4.13 -6.66
N ILE A 16 -11.27 5.31 -6.08
CA ILE A 16 -11.71 5.65 -4.73
C ILE A 16 -13.23 5.50 -4.58
N GLY A 17 -14.00 5.93 -5.60
CA GLY A 17 -15.45 5.81 -5.58
C GLY A 17 -15.96 4.37 -5.60
N GLU A 18 -15.30 3.48 -6.34
CA GLU A 18 -15.64 2.05 -6.35
C GLU A 18 -15.35 1.41 -5.00
N SER A 19 -14.21 1.69 -4.40
CA SER A 19 -13.86 1.13 -3.09
C SER A 19 -14.83 1.59 -1.99
N ARG A 20 -15.30 2.84 -2.03
CA ARG A 20 -16.34 3.32 -1.12
C ARG A 20 -17.65 2.55 -1.29
N ARG A 21 -18.07 2.26 -2.53
CA ARG A 21 -19.26 1.43 -2.79
C ARG A 21 -19.10 -0.02 -2.30
N VAL A 22 -17.89 -0.57 -2.37
CA VAL A 22 -17.60 -1.91 -1.80
C VAL A 22 -17.76 -1.87 -0.28
N VAL A 23 -17.17 -0.88 0.39
CA VAL A 23 -17.33 -0.67 1.85
C VAL A 23 -18.80 -0.64 2.25
N GLU A 24 -19.60 0.19 1.57
CA GLU A 24 -21.04 0.32 1.84
C GLU A 24 -21.78 -1.01 1.61
N ALA A 25 -21.44 -1.73 0.54
CA ALA A 25 -22.07 -3.01 0.22
C ALA A 25 -21.72 -4.08 1.26
N VAL A 26 -20.47 -4.15 1.71
CA VAL A 26 -20.03 -5.09 2.75
C VAL A 26 -20.76 -4.81 4.06
N LYS A 27 -20.76 -3.55 4.51
CA LYS A 27 -21.46 -3.12 5.73
C LYS A 27 -22.96 -3.39 5.67
N ARG A 28 -23.64 -2.98 4.59
CA ARG A 28 -25.09 -3.15 4.41
C ARG A 28 -25.53 -4.61 4.42
N ASN A 29 -24.69 -5.52 3.89
CA ASN A 29 -25.01 -6.94 3.85
C ASN A 29 -24.40 -7.73 5.02
N ASN A 30 -23.77 -7.06 5.98
CA ASN A 30 -23.09 -7.66 7.14
C ASN A 30 -22.18 -8.84 6.74
N ARG A 31 -21.25 -8.59 5.81
CA ARG A 31 -20.29 -9.59 5.34
C ARG A 31 -18.92 -9.38 5.97
N ILE A 32 -18.17 -10.46 6.09
CA ILE A 32 -16.76 -10.39 6.43
C ILE A 32 -15.98 -10.13 5.14
N PHE A 33 -15.09 -9.16 5.20
CA PHE A 33 -14.21 -8.80 4.10
C PHE A 33 -12.76 -8.88 4.55
N ARG A 34 -11.92 -9.47 3.72
CA ARG A 34 -10.47 -9.47 3.85
C ARG A 34 -9.85 -8.89 2.58
N LEU A 35 -9.04 -7.85 2.71
CA LEU A 35 -8.12 -7.46 1.66
C LEU A 35 -6.79 -8.22 1.81
N ASN A 36 -6.26 -8.70 0.72
CA ASN A 36 -5.04 -9.49 0.73
C ASN A 36 -3.79 -8.64 0.39
N THR A 37 -3.45 -7.71 1.29
CA THR A 37 -2.08 -7.20 1.38
C THR A 37 -1.47 -7.76 2.66
N TRP A 38 -0.46 -8.61 2.52
CA TRP A 38 -0.03 -9.50 3.57
C TRP A 38 1.27 -9.05 4.28
N PHE A 39 1.88 -7.94 3.86
CA PHE A 39 3.12 -7.45 4.45
C PHE A 39 2.93 -6.97 5.89
N ARG A 40 1.73 -6.50 6.25
CA ARG A 40 1.34 -6.17 7.62
C ARG A 40 1.42 -7.38 8.57
N PHE A 41 1.24 -8.60 8.05
CA PHE A 41 1.11 -9.84 8.82
C PHE A 41 2.31 -10.78 8.68
N LYS A 42 3.37 -10.35 7.97
CA LYS A 42 4.57 -11.16 7.80
C LYS A 42 5.47 -11.11 9.02
N ASP A 43 6.16 -12.22 9.26
CA ASP A 43 7.18 -12.33 10.30
C ASP A 43 8.37 -11.38 10.06
N THR A 44 8.61 -10.98 8.81
CA THR A 44 9.64 -10.01 8.48
C THR A 44 9.04 -8.88 7.65
N PHE A 45 9.08 -7.65 8.18
CA PHE A 45 8.67 -6.49 7.43
C PHE A 45 9.62 -6.25 6.26
N TYR A 46 9.04 -6.05 5.09
CA TYR A 46 9.74 -6.10 3.82
C TYR A 46 10.96 -5.16 3.78
N GLY A 47 12.14 -5.73 3.58
CA GLY A 47 13.40 -5.00 3.46
C GLY A 47 13.94 -4.37 4.74
N LEU A 48 13.19 -4.34 5.84
CA LEU A 48 13.64 -3.74 7.10
C LEU A 48 14.40 -4.72 8.01
N GLY A 49 14.29 -6.03 7.76
CA GLY A 49 14.96 -7.05 8.59
C GLY A 49 14.36 -7.22 9.98
N THR A 50 13.11 -6.78 10.18
CA THR A 50 12.37 -6.92 11.43
C THR A 50 10.90 -7.20 11.15
N THR A 51 10.15 -7.62 12.17
CA THR A 51 8.69 -7.75 12.08
C THR A 51 8.02 -6.38 12.27
N VAL A 52 6.73 -6.29 11.95
CA VAL A 52 5.94 -5.07 12.15
C VAL A 52 5.71 -4.81 13.64
N GLU A 53 5.58 -5.86 14.46
CA GLU A 53 5.19 -5.77 15.85
C GLU A 53 6.15 -4.94 16.73
N PRO A 54 7.49 -5.14 16.73
CA PRO A 54 8.41 -4.29 17.49
C PRO A 54 8.37 -2.83 17.03
N LEU A 55 8.17 -2.57 15.74
CA LEU A 55 8.03 -1.21 15.23
C LEU A 55 6.73 -0.56 15.74
N LYS A 56 5.62 -1.30 15.73
CA LYS A 56 4.34 -0.83 16.27
C LYS A 56 4.46 -0.52 17.76
N LYS A 57 5.07 -1.42 18.53
CA LYS A 57 5.34 -1.24 19.96
C LYS A 57 6.18 0.01 20.24
N LEU A 58 7.22 0.25 19.43
CA LEU A 58 8.06 1.44 19.53
C LEU A 58 7.29 2.72 19.21
N VAL A 59 6.47 2.71 18.18
CA VAL A 59 5.64 3.87 17.82
C VAL A 59 4.61 4.16 18.93
N ASP A 60 3.89 3.14 19.38
CA ASP A 60 2.86 3.27 20.42
C ASP A 60 3.43 3.70 21.78
N SER A 61 4.68 3.37 22.07
CA SER A 61 5.37 3.81 23.29
C SER A 61 5.59 5.31 23.39
N GLY A 62 5.55 6.02 22.26
CA GLY A 62 5.87 7.44 22.18
C GLY A 62 7.36 7.79 22.32
N MET A 63 8.26 6.81 22.43
CA MET A 63 9.69 7.06 22.59
C MET A 63 10.33 7.82 21.44
N LEU A 64 9.77 7.73 20.24
CA LEU A 64 10.23 8.49 19.07
C LEU A 64 9.76 9.95 19.09
N GLY A 65 8.82 10.30 19.97
CA GLY A 65 8.11 11.57 19.93
C GLY A 65 7.07 11.61 18.83
N TRP A 66 6.44 12.77 18.64
CA TRP A 66 5.37 12.97 17.65
C TRP A 66 5.43 14.41 17.11
N PRO A 67 5.12 14.70 15.82
CA PRO A 67 4.69 13.76 14.78
C PRO A 67 5.83 12.91 14.22
N LEU A 68 5.47 11.81 13.54
CA LEU A 68 6.41 10.91 12.88
C LEU A 68 6.41 11.11 11.36
N LYS A 69 7.59 10.94 10.75
CA LYS A 69 7.76 10.80 9.32
C LYS A 69 8.26 9.40 9.00
N VAL A 70 7.56 8.69 8.12
CA VAL A 70 7.99 7.39 7.61
C VAL A 70 8.35 7.52 6.14
N THR A 71 9.59 7.16 5.78
CA THR A 71 10.08 7.23 4.41
C THR A 71 10.20 5.84 3.81
N ILE A 72 9.41 5.55 2.79
CA ILE A 72 9.47 4.32 2.00
C ILE A 72 10.33 4.61 0.77
N SER A 73 11.47 3.94 0.70
CA SER A 73 12.50 4.21 -0.31
C SER A 73 13.20 2.91 -0.72
N GLY A 74 14.13 2.99 -1.67
CA GLY A 74 14.97 1.86 -2.05
C GLY A 74 15.82 1.30 -0.90
N ALA A 75 16.16 2.10 0.14
CA ALA A 75 16.86 1.64 1.33
C ALA A 75 16.02 0.63 2.13
N THR A 76 14.72 0.66 2.01
CA THR A 76 13.82 -0.34 2.61
C THR A 76 13.73 -1.63 1.79
N GLY A 77 14.57 -1.78 0.77
CA GLY A 77 14.63 -2.97 -0.09
C GLY A 77 13.55 -3.01 -1.16
N PHE A 78 12.96 -1.86 -1.48
CA PHE A 78 11.85 -1.78 -2.41
C PHE A 78 12.24 -1.12 -3.74
N ALA A 79 12.00 -1.84 -4.83
CA ALA A 79 12.03 -1.27 -6.17
C ALA A 79 10.59 -1.00 -6.64
N TRP A 80 10.27 0.25 -6.92
CA TRP A 80 8.94 0.67 -7.37
C TRP A 80 8.55 0.16 -8.76
N LYS A 81 9.38 -0.68 -9.37
CA LYS A 81 9.15 -1.26 -10.70
C LYS A 81 8.81 -0.17 -11.73
N PHE A 82 9.63 0.85 -11.79
CA PHE A 82 9.47 1.95 -12.75
C PHE A 82 9.45 1.51 -14.21
N TYR A 83 9.93 0.31 -14.52
CA TYR A 83 9.78 -0.28 -15.85
C TYR A 83 8.35 -0.68 -16.21
N TRP A 84 7.40 -0.65 -15.25
CA TRP A 84 5.98 -0.82 -15.51
C TRP A 84 5.32 0.52 -15.85
N VAL A 85 5.92 1.25 -16.76
CA VAL A 85 5.37 2.45 -17.37
C VAL A 85 4.74 2.13 -18.71
N GLY A 86 3.78 2.95 -19.14
CA GLY A 86 3.14 2.82 -20.44
C GLY A 86 4.01 3.34 -21.56
N LYS A 87 3.69 2.90 -22.78
CA LYS A 87 4.22 3.49 -23.99
C LYS A 87 3.15 4.36 -24.63
N GLU A 88 3.55 5.55 -25.02
CA GLU A 88 2.68 6.46 -25.80
C GLU A 88 2.55 5.96 -27.24
N ASN A 89 1.47 6.35 -27.90
CA ASN A 89 1.28 6.16 -29.34
C ASN A 89 1.42 4.70 -29.81
N LEU A 90 0.86 3.75 -29.07
CA LEU A 90 0.83 2.35 -29.47
C LEU A 90 0.08 2.14 -30.78
N ARG A 91 0.71 1.48 -31.76
CA ARG A 91 0.07 1.10 -33.00
C ARG A 91 -0.83 -0.12 -32.78
N PRO A 92 -2.03 -0.15 -33.39
CA PRO A 92 -2.89 -1.32 -33.38
C PRO A 92 -2.17 -2.55 -33.96
N GLN A 93 -2.41 -3.70 -33.35
CA GLN A 93 -1.93 -5.02 -33.80
C GLN A 93 -3.14 -5.97 -33.93
N SER A 94 -2.96 -7.06 -34.67
CA SER A 94 -3.96 -8.14 -34.71
C SER A 94 -4.04 -8.83 -33.38
N VAL A 95 -5.26 -9.10 -32.90
CA VAL A 95 -5.48 -9.89 -31.69
C VAL A 95 -5.02 -11.34 -31.95
N PRO A 96 -4.17 -11.95 -31.08
CA PRO A 96 -3.83 -13.37 -31.20
C PRO A 96 -5.08 -14.25 -31.16
N ALA A 97 -5.09 -15.33 -31.95
CA ALA A 97 -6.25 -16.20 -32.09
C ALA A 97 -6.68 -16.86 -30.75
N GLU A 98 -5.74 -17.09 -29.87
CA GLU A 98 -5.92 -17.68 -28.52
C GLU A 98 -6.37 -16.68 -27.46
N LEU A 99 -6.39 -15.38 -27.75
CA LEU A 99 -6.79 -14.33 -26.80
C LEU A 99 -8.22 -13.85 -27.06
N ASN A 100 -9.12 -14.09 -26.14
CA ASN A 100 -10.40 -13.39 -26.11
C ASN A 100 -10.19 -11.97 -25.54
N TYR A 101 -9.88 -11.03 -26.42
CA TYR A 101 -9.51 -9.68 -26.03
C TYR A 101 -10.68 -8.89 -25.42
N ASP A 102 -11.91 -9.15 -25.87
CA ASP A 102 -13.12 -8.54 -25.30
C ASP A 102 -13.31 -8.97 -23.84
N MET A 103 -13.17 -10.27 -23.57
CA MET A 103 -13.21 -10.78 -22.19
C MET A 103 -12.05 -10.26 -21.33
N TRP A 104 -10.85 -10.10 -21.92
CA TRP A 104 -9.70 -9.53 -21.20
C TRP A 104 -9.93 -8.08 -20.81
N LEU A 105 -10.49 -7.25 -21.71
CA LEU A 105 -10.84 -5.86 -21.43
C LEU A 105 -11.87 -5.75 -20.29
N GLY A 106 -12.84 -6.66 -20.27
CA GLY A 106 -13.92 -6.60 -19.27
C GLY A 106 -14.64 -5.24 -19.28
N PRO A 107 -14.71 -4.53 -18.14
CA PRO A 107 -15.37 -3.23 -18.06
C PRO A 107 -14.48 -2.05 -18.51
N ALA A 108 -13.22 -2.27 -18.85
CA ALA A 108 -12.33 -1.21 -19.30
C ALA A 108 -12.77 -0.63 -20.66
N PRO A 109 -12.51 0.66 -20.93
CA PRO A 109 -12.79 1.23 -22.23
C PRO A 109 -12.08 0.48 -23.34
N TYR A 110 -12.75 0.33 -24.50
CA TYR A 110 -12.12 -0.31 -25.65
C TYR A 110 -10.92 0.51 -26.12
N LYS A 111 -9.79 -0.17 -26.24
CA LYS A 111 -8.57 0.31 -26.92
C LYS A 111 -8.15 -0.73 -27.95
N PRO A 112 -7.65 -0.35 -29.12
CA PRO A 112 -7.10 -1.31 -30.06
C PRO A 112 -6.03 -2.18 -29.40
N TYR A 113 -6.03 -3.47 -29.75
CA TYR A 113 -5.04 -4.39 -29.22
C TYR A 113 -3.61 -3.94 -29.55
N ASN A 114 -2.76 -4.08 -28.60
CA ASN A 114 -1.30 -4.06 -28.70
C ASN A 114 -0.74 -4.96 -27.60
N GLU A 115 0.28 -5.74 -27.94
CA GLU A 115 0.90 -6.68 -27.00
C GLU A 115 1.40 -6.02 -25.71
N HIS A 116 1.79 -4.75 -25.76
CA HIS A 116 2.23 -3.99 -24.59
C HIS A 116 1.07 -3.61 -23.66
N ARG A 117 -0.20 -3.74 -24.08
CA ARG A 117 -1.36 -3.48 -23.22
C ARG A 117 -1.80 -4.70 -22.41
N VAL A 118 -1.21 -5.86 -22.65
CA VAL A 118 -1.59 -7.11 -21.99
C VAL A 118 -0.46 -7.69 -21.15
N HIS A 119 -0.70 -8.81 -20.47
CA HIS A 119 0.24 -9.47 -19.57
C HIS A 119 0.80 -8.50 -18.50
N GLN A 120 2.09 -8.49 -18.22
CA GLN A 120 2.69 -7.67 -17.17
C GLN A 120 2.64 -6.17 -17.47
N THR A 121 2.76 -5.81 -18.74
CA THR A 121 2.87 -4.42 -19.20
C THR A 121 1.57 -3.66 -19.16
N PHE A 122 0.40 -4.33 -19.01
CA PHE A 122 -0.88 -3.67 -18.79
C PHE A 122 -0.84 -2.66 -17.64
N ARG A 123 0.03 -2.86 -16.66
CA ARG A 123 0.22 -1.98 -15.52
C ARG A 123 0.60 -0.56 -15.92
N GLY A 124 1.18 -0.39 -17.08
CA GLY A 124 1.55 0.93 -17.61
C GLY A 124 0.39 1.74 -18.21
N TYR A 125 -0.87 1.40 -17.98
CA TYR A 125 -2.00 2.12 -18.57
C TYR A 125 -3.09 2.43 -17.56
N TRP A 126 -3.51 3.70 -17.52
CA TRP A 126 -4.49 4.20 -16.56
C TRP A 126 -5.83 3.48 -16.60
N ASP A 127 -6.23 2.94 -17.76
CA ASP A 127 -7.47 2.17 -17.88
C ASP A 127 -7.42 0.85 -17.11
N TYR A 128 -6.24 0.33 -16.78
CA TYR A 128 -6.07 -1.00 -16.17
C TYR A 128 -5.41 -0.96 -14.80
N ASP A 129 -4.42 -0.08 -14.61
CA ASP A 129 -3.62 0.00 -13.38
C ASP A 129 -3.02 1.42 -13.24
N GLY A 130 -2.10 1.63 -12.34
CA GLY A 130 -1.32 2.86 -12.12
C GLY A 130 0.18 2.59 -11.98
N GLY A 131 0.70 1.58 -12.68
CA GLY A 131 2.11 1.25 -12.72
C GLY A 131 2.65 0.57 -11.46
N GLY A 132 3.95 0.70 -11.24
CA GLY A 132 4.62 0.10 -10.10
C GLY A 132 4.14 0.62 -8.75
N LEU A 133 3.64 1.85 -8.71
CA LEU A 133 3.11 2.45 -7.48
C LEU A 133 1.84 1.74 -7.02
N THR A 134 0.83 1.63 -7.89
CA THR A 134 -0.44 1.00 -7.52
C THR A 134 -0.31 -0.51 -7.35
N ASP A 135 0.52 -1.16 -8.16
CA ASP A 135 0.73 -2.61 -8.03
C ASP A 135 1.43 -2.98 -6.71
N MET A 136 2.47 -2.27 -6.33
CA MET A 136 3.29 -2.60 -5.17
C MET A 136 3.10 -1.67 -3.98
N GLY A 137 2.76 -0.41 -4.21
CA GLY A 137 2.73 0.62 -3.18
C GLY A 137 1.86 0.24 -1.98
N GLN A 138 0.68 -0.32 -2.21
CA GLN A 138 -0.21 -0.72 -1.12
C GLN A 138 0.42 -1.73 -0.15
N HIS A 139 1.27 -2.64 -0.62
CA HIS A 139 1.97 -3.58 0.24
C HIS A 139 2.89 -2.90 1.25
N TYR A 140 3.44 -1.73 0.90
CA TYR A 140 4.35 -0.96 1.74
C TYR A 140 3.64 0.11 2.56
N MET A 141 2.63 0.76 1.99
CA MET A 141 1.89 1.83 2.66
C MET A 141 0.94 1.30 3.73
N ASP A 142 0.31 0.16 3.49
CA ASP A 142 -0.63 -0.44 4.44
C ASP A 142 0.00 -0.75 5.81
N PRO A 143 1.18 -1.40 5.91
CA PRO A 143 1.85 -1.56 7.20
C PRO A 143 2.21 -0.23 7.86
N VAL A 144 2.58 0.79 7.09
CA VAL A 144 2.91 2.12 7.63
C VAL A 144 1.68 2.80 8.22
N GLN A 145 0.52 2.69 7.56
CA GLN A 145 -0.73 3.18 8.14
C GLN A 145 -1.04 2.50 9.48
N TYR A 146 -0.83 1.18 9.55
CA TYR A 146 -0.97 0.45 10.82
C TYR A 146 0.01 0.95 11.88
N LEU A 147 1.29 1.09 11.54
CA LEU A 147 2.32 1.60 12.45
C LEU A 147 1.94 2.96 13.02
N LEU A 148 1.48 3.87 12.18
CA LEU A 148 1.12 5.24 12.55
C LEU A 148 -0.29 5.36 13.17
N GLY A 149 -1.05 4.26 13.30
CA GLY A 149 -2.43 4.29 13.77
C GLY A 149 -3.40 4.98 12.79
N LYS A 150 -3.08 4.97 11.49
CA LYS A 150 -3.84 5.68 10.44
C LYS A 150 -4.82 4.79 9.66
N ASP A 151 -5.09 3.61 10.15
CA ASP A 151 -5.98 2.63 9.50
C ASP A 151 -7.38 3.15 9.18
N ARG A 152 -7.85 4.16 9.92
CA ARG A 152 -9.22 4.70 9.79
C ARG A 152 -9.28 6.17 9.41
N THR A 153 -8.14 6.76 9.06
CA THR A 153 -8.02 8.15 8.63
C THR A 153 -7.45 8.24 7.22
N SER A 154 -7.42 9.42 6.66
CA SER A 154 -6.78 9.71 5.37
C SER A 154 -5.90 10.94 5.52
N PRO A 155 -4.88 11.11 4.68
CA PRO A 155 -4.09 12.34 4.68
C PRO A 155 -4.99 13.54 4.32
N VAL A 156 -4.67 14.68 4.90
CA VAL A 156 -5.34 15.96 4.61
C VAL A 156 -4.63 16.74 3.49
N LYS A 157 -3.42 16.34 3.14
CA LYS A 157 -2.63 16.93 2.06
C LYS A 157 -1.81 15.85 1.36
N VAL A 158 -1.77 15.94 0.02
CA VAL A 158 -0.90 15.10 -0.83
C VAL A 158 -0.09 16.02 -1.74
N GLU A 159 1.22 15.87 -1.71
CA GLU A 159 2.16 16.61 -2.56
C GLU A 159 2.87 15.62 -3.47
N VAL A 160 2.85 15.89 -4.77
CA VAL A 160 3.41 15.00 -5.79
C VAL A 160 4.46 15.74 -6.59
N ASP A 161 5.67 15.19 -6.64
CA ASP A 161 6.71 15.56 -7.58
C ASP A 161 6.82 14.49 -8.66
N ALA A 162 6.32 14.81 -9.85
CA ALA A 162 6.32 13.96 -11.02
C ALA A 162 6.35 14.83 -12.29
N PRO A 163 6.84 14.30 -13.42
CA PRO A 163 6.59 14.91 -14.73
C PRO A 163 5.09 14.95 -15.04
N GLU A 164 4.71 15.76 -16.02
CA GLU A 164 3.35 15.70 -16.58
C GLU A 164 3.05 14.28 -17.06
N GLN A 165 1.89 13.76 -16.68
CA GLN A 165 1.50 12.40 -17.00
C GLN A 165 0.73 12.35 -18.32
N HIS A 166 1.03 11.38 -19.15
CA HIS A 166 0.27 11.12 -20.37
C HIS A 166 -1.16 10.64 -20.02
N PRO A 167 -2.22 11.03 -20.76
CA PRO A 167 -3.60 10.69 -20.43
C PRO A 167 -3.93 9.20 -20.52
N ASP A 168 -3.14 8.40 -21.25
CA ASP A 168 -3.33 6.95 -21.39
C ASP A 168 -2.22 6.14 -20.70
N ALA A 169 -0.97 6.60 -20.79
CA ALA A 169 0.21 5.88 -20.31
C ALA A 169 0.66 6.38 -18.93
N VAL A 170 0.85 5.45 -18.01
CA VAL A 170 1.44 5.73 -16.70
C VAL A 170 2.91 6.07 -16.88
N GLY A 171 3.35 7.19 -16.33
CA GLY A 171 4.74 7.60 -16.31
C GLY A 171 5.42 7.33 -14.97
N ILE A 172 6.62 7.88 -14.85
CA ILE A 172 7.41 7.86 -13.62
C ILE A 172 6.96 8.97 -12.66
N TRP A 173 7.38 8.86 -11.41
CA TRP A 173 7.23 9.89 -10.38
C TRP A 173 8.51 9.93 -9.52
N ARG A 174 8.76 11.06 -8.85
CA ARG A 174 9.98 11.27 -8.06
C ARG A 174 9.73 11.22 -6.56
N LYS A 175 8.69 11.90 -6.09
CA LYS A 175 8.38 11.95 -4.66
C LYS A 175 6.90 12.17 -4.43
N ILE A 176 6.35 11.48 -3.43
CA ILE A 176 4.98 11.72 -2.96
C ILE A 176 5.04 11.89 -1.45
N VAL A 177 4.36 12.91 -0.93
CA VAL A 177 4.25 13.17 0.50
C VAL A 177 2.79 13.22 0.90
N TYR A 178 2.40 12.31 1.77
CA TYR A 178 1.08 12.29 2.41
C TYR A 178 1.20 12.89 3.80
N THR A 179 0.48 13.97 4.08
CA THR A 179 0.47 14.62 5.40
C THR A 179 -0.89 14.43 6.06
N TYR A 180 -0.89 13.93 7.28
CA TYR A 180 -2.08 13.76 8.12
C TYR A 180 -2.33 15.00 8.99
N ASP A 181 -3.53 15.10 9.55
CA ASP A 181 -3.99 16.25 10.35
C ASP A 181 -3.17 16.48 11.63
N ASP A 182 -2.57 15.44 12.17
CA ASP A 182 -1.69 15.49 13.34
C ASP A 182 -0.20 15.75 13.01
N GLY A 183 0.09 16.05 11.75
CA GLY A 183 1.44 16.35 11.26
C GLY A 183 2.27 15.14 10.87
N CYS A 184 1.77 13.91 11.08
CA CYS A 184 2.46 12.72 10.58
C CYS A 184 2.56 12.71 9.07
N GLN A 185 3.66 12.15 8.56
CA GLN A 185 3.91 12.04 7.13
C GLN A 185 4.29 10.63 6.70
N ILE A 186 3.75 10.23 5.55
CA ILE A 186 4.26 9.09 4.77
C ILE A 186 4.91 9.68 3.52
N VAL A 187 6.18 9.37 3.32
CA VAL A 187 6.98 9.85 2.18
C VAL A 187 7.33 8.66 1.30
N LEU A 188 7.00 8.75 0.03
CA LEU A 188 7.45 7.79 -0.97
C LEU A 188 8.55 8.43 -1.80
N GLU A 189 9.70 7.79 -1.86
CA GLU A 189 10.83 8.21 -2.69
C GLU A 189 10.89 7.32 -3.93
N GLY A 190 10.77 7.93 -5.08
CA GLY A 190 10.71 7.31 -6.39
C GLY A 190 11.99 7.48 -7.20
N GLU A 191 11.85 7.70 -8.50
CA GLU A 191 12.97 7.84 -9.41
C GLU A 191 13.87 9.03 -9.07
N GLY A 192 15.18 8.84 -9.14
CA GLY A 192 16.18 9.87 -8.83
C GLY A 192 16.48 10.07 -7.34
N PHE A 193 15.80 9.35 -6.46
CA PHE A 193 16.17 9.29 -5.05
C PHE A 193 17.06 8.09 -4.77
N GLU A 194 18.33 8.35 -4.59
CA GLU A 194 19.28 7.34 -4.14
C GLU A 194 19.23 7.21 -2.62
N SER A 195 18.42 6.30 -2.14
CA SER A 195 18.38 5.99 -0.72
C SER A 195 19.60 5.20 -0.29
N LYS A 196 20.21 5.61 0.81
CA LYS A 196 21.36 4.96 1.44
C LYS A 196 20.92 4.17 2.67
N ASP A 197 21.74 3.20 3.08
CA ASP A 197 21.46 2.40 4.29
C ASP A 197 21.42 3.26 5.59
N ASP A 198 21.88 4.50 5.55
CA ASP A 198 21.83 5.48 6.62
C ASP A 198 20.61 6.42 6.54
N THR A 199 19.72 6.23 5.57
CA THR A 199 18.46 6.95 5.49
C THR A 199 17.49 6.37 6.54
N PRO A 200 16.97 7.19 7.48
CA PRO A 200 16.04 6.69 8.46
C PRO A 200 14.71 6.28 7.81
N TYR A 201 14.18 5.14 8.25
CA TYR A 201 12.86 4.67 7.88
C TYR A 201 11.76 5.41 8.65
N ILE A 202 11.92 5.54 9.97
CA ILE A 202 11.02 6.33 10.82
C ILE A 202 11.85 7.45 11.47
N GLU A 203 11.36 8.68 11.38
CA GLU A 203 11.91 9.83 12.07
C GLU A 203 10.86 10.45 12.98
N GLY A 204 11.23 10.65 14.22
CA GLY A 204 10.49 11.46 15.18
C GLY A 204 11.37 12.51 15.84
N PRO A 205 10.79 13.43 16.59
CA PRO A 205 11.53 14.49 17.28
C PRO A 205 12.56 13.97 18.29
N LEU A 206 12.35 12.78 18.86
CA LEU A 206 13.17 12.22 19.92
C LEU A 206 14.03 11.04 19.45
N GLY A 207 13.79 10.49 18.26
CA GLY A 207 14.57 9.36 17.78
C GLY A 207 14.28 8.95 16.35
N LYS A 208 15.15 8.07 15.82
CA LYS A 208 15.09 7.56 14.45
C LYS A 208 15.28 6.05 14.42
N VAL A 209 14.63 5.41 13.44
CA VAL A 209 14.76 3.99 13.17
C VAL A 209 15.25 3.79 11.74
N TYR A 210 16.23 2.92 11.58
CA TYR A 210 16.86 2.55 10.30
C TYR A 210 16.62 1.08 9.98
N LYS A 211 16.99 0.68 8.78
CA LYS A 211 17.01 -0.72 8.35
C LYS A 211 17.67 -1.63 9.40
N GLY A 212 17.14 -2.84 9.58
CA GLY A 212 17.61 -3.81 10.58
C GLY A 212 17.27 -3.41 12.02
N PHE A 213 16.24 -2.61 12.22
CA PHE A 213 15.81 -2.11 13.53
C PHE A 213 16.91 -1.33 14.28
N ARG A 214 17.88 -0.76 13.57
CA ARG A 214 18.84 0.15 14.22
C ARG A 214 18.11 1.40 14.68
N CYS A 215 18.17 1.70 15.97
CA CYS A 215 17.47 2.82 16.58
C CYS A 215 18.46 3.76 17.30
N THR A 216 18.17 5.07 17.25
CA THR A 216 18.99 6.06 17.98
C THR A 216 18.68 6.10 19.48
N ILE A 217 17.58 5.47 19.91
CA ILE A 217 17.23 5.38 21.34
C ILE A 217 18.12 4.30 21.98
N PRO A 218 18.91 4.65 23.02
CA PRO A 218 19.73 3.66 23.72
C PRO A 218 18.86 2.57 24.36
N ASP A 219 19.34 1.34 24.34
CA ASP A 219 18.72 0.18 25.02
C ASP A 219 17.24 -0.02 24.64
N VAL A 220 16.91 0.31 23.36
CA VAL A 220 15.52 0.30 22.88
C VAL A 220 14.85 -1.07 23.03
N MET A 221 15.59 -2.17 22.81
CA MET A 221 15.03 -3.52 22.92
C MET A 221 14.69 -3.90 24.36
N GLU A 222 15.52 -3.50 25.33
CA GLU A 222 15.28 -3.69 26.75
C GLU A 222 14.05 -2.90 27.20
N LYS A 223 13.98 -1.64 26.81
CA LYS A 223 12.82 -0.78 27.08
C LYS A 223 11.53 -1.32 26.48
N LEU A 224 11.59 -1.85 25.26
CA LEU A 224 10.42 -2.46 24.61
C LEU A 224 9.99 -3.75 25.32
N ALA A 225 10.91 -4.53 25.87
CA ALA A 225 10.57 -5.74 26.61
C ALA A 225 9.73 -5.49 27.86
N GLU A 226 9.86 -4.30 28.47
CA GLU A 226 9.08 -3.88 29.65
C GLU A 226 7.66 -3.40 29.31
N LEU A 227 7.35 -3.15 28.03
CA LEU A 227 6.05 -2.63 27.59
C LEU A 227 5.12 -3.77 27.16
N PRO A 228 3.80 -3.58 27.24
CA PRO A 228 2.84 -4.55 26.72
C PRO A 228 2.97 -4.66 25.19
N ASP A 229 2.69 -5.85 24.68
CA ASP A 229 2.62 -6.07 23.23
C ASP A 229 1.40 -5.37 22.65
N PRO A 230 1.46 -4.96 21.37
CA PRO A 230 0.29 -4.43 20.66
C PRO A 230 -0.86 -5.44 20.66
N GLU A 231 -2.09 -4.94 20.62
CA GLU A 231 -3.28 -5.80 20.52
C GLU A 231 -3.18 -6.75 19.32
N PRO A 232 -3.45 -8.05 19.52
CA PRO A 232 -3.38 -9.04 18.46
C PRO A 232 -4.35 -8.73 17.31
N GLN A 233 -3.85 -8.84 16.10
CA GLN A 233 -4.66 -8.66 14.91
C GLN A 233 -5.45 -9.93 14.56
N ASN A 234 -6.73 -9.81 14.19
CA ASN A 234 -7.55 -10.93 13.72
C ASN A 234 -7.16 -11.30 12.27
N THR A 235 -6.24 -12.23 12.11
CA THR A 235 -5.68 -12.62 10.80
C THR A 235 -6.19 -13.96 10.26
N ASP A 236 -6.95 -14.73 11.03
CA ASP A 236 -7.64 -15.94 10.56
C ASP A 236 -8.98 -15.57 9.94
N PHE A 237 -9.06 -15.63 8.60
CA PHE A 237 -10.28 -15.28 7.88
C PHE A 237 -11.44 -16.26 8.17
N LEU A 238 -11.16 -17.55 8.31
CA LEU A 238 -12.21 -18.53 8.60
C LEU A 238 -12.76 -18.34 10.01
N GLU A 239 -11.91 -18.03 10.96
CA GLU A 239 -12.34 -17.68 12.31
C GLU A 239 -13.17 -16.39 12.33
N CYS A 240 -12.76 -15.37 11.57
CA CYS A 240 -13.55 -14.15 11.40
C CYS A 240 -14.93 -14.44 10.80
N VAL A 241 -15.03 -15.33 9.81
CA VAL A 241 -16.32 -15.75 9.23
C VAL A 241 -17.18 -16.49 10.25
N ARG A 242 -16.61 -17.41 11.04
CA ARG A 242 -17.35 -18.17 12.07
C ARG A 242 -17.84 -17.30 13.22
N THR A 243 -16.98 -16.42 13.71
CA THR A 243 -17.27 -15.57 14.90
C THR A 243 -17.92 -14.26 14.55
N ARG A 244 -17.99 -13.90 13.27
CA ARG A 244 -18.43 -12.59 12.74
C ARG A 244 -17.59 -11.43 13.27
N ARG A 245 -16.38 -11.68 13.75
CA ARG A 245 -15.38 -10.63 14.06
C ARG A 245 -14.79 -10.09 12.76
N ARG A 246 -14.46 -8.80 12.76
CA ARG A 246 -13.80 -8.19 11.60
C ARG A 246 -12.40 -8.73 11.42
N PHE A 247 -12.02 -8.93 10.17
CA PHE A 247 -10.64 -9.19 9.80
C PHE A 247 -9.78 -7.94 10.02
N ALA A 248 -8.52 -8.11 10.37
CA ALA A 248 -7.61 -7.00 10.69
C ALA A 248 -7.44 -6.00 9.54
N LEU A 249 -7.54 -6.45 8.30
CA LEU A 249 -7.56 -5.61 7.10
C LEU A 249 -8.95 -5.73 6.45
N ASP A 250 -9.94 -5.12 7.13
CA ASP A 250 -11.35 -5.09 6.72
C ASP A 250 -11.58 -4.13 5.52
N GLU A 251 -12.84 -4.03 5.10
CA GLU A 251 -13.24 -3.21 3.96
C GLU A 251 -12.92 -1.72 4.11
N GLU A 252 -13.01 -1.16 5.32
CA GLU A 252 -12.71 0.26 5.56
C GLU A 252 -11.21 0.52 5.55
N ILE A 253 -10.44 -0.32 6.23
CA ILE A 253 -8.97 -0.23 6.24
C ILE A 253 -8.43 -0.46 4.84
N GLY A 254 -8.97 -1.45 4.12
CA GLY A 254 -8.65 -1.71 2.73
C GLY A 254 -8.92 -0.51 1.83
N HIS A 255 -10.07 0.15 2.00
CA HIS A 255 -10.40 1.38 1.28
C HIS A 255 -9.38 2.50 1.57
N ARG A 256 -9.04 2.74 2.84
CA ARG A 256 -8.07 3.77 3.24
C ARG A 256 -6.69 3.50 2.65
N SER A 257 -6.26 2.25 2.71
CA SER A 257 -4.98 1.82 2.17
C SER A 257 -4.91 1.93 0.64
N CYS A 258 -6.00 1.62 -0.08
CA CYS A 258 -6.07 1.80 -1.53
C CYS A 258 -6.21 3.27 -1.96
N THR A 259 -6.55 4.19 -1.06
CA THR A 259 -6.75 5.61 -1.38
C THR A 259 -5.43 6.39 -1.42
N LEU A 260 -4.39 5.88 -0.79
CA LEU A 260 -3.03 6.43 -0.86
C LEU A 260 -2.38 6.13 -2.20
#